data_5e779d81a3e2e29b5dafd3066cd898ac
#
_entry.id   5e779d81a3e2e29b5dafd3066cd898ac
#
_cell.length_a   1.000
_cell.length_b   1.000
_cell.length_c   1.000
_cell.angle_alpha   90.00
_cell.angle_beta   90.00
_cell.angle_gamma   90.00
#
_symmetry.space_group_name_H-M   'P 1'
#
loop_
_entity.id
_entity.type
_entity.pdbx_description
1 polymer ?
#
loop_
_entity_poly.entity_id
_entity_poly.type
_entity_poly.pdbx_seq_one_letter_code
_entity_poly.pdbx_strand_id
1 'polypeptide(L)'
;MSTGCCRAPSRGSAPGVSDPRADALQLIRSANVGPITYRQLIARFGTPAAAIEALPMLAARGGGRAPLLADPRLVAREFATVEKLGARHLFLGDSDYPELLAELDTAPPALIVRGKLSLTQRTCVAMVGARNASAAACRFARQLALGLGEEGVTVISGLARGIDTAAHLGSLARGTVGVIASGIDIAFPPENRELQGRVGDEGLLVAEQPPGTEPLARFFPSRNRIIAGLALGTVVVEAAPRSGSLITARLAAEAGRDVMAVPGSPLDPRAQGCNLLIREGATLVQSVADILEAVRPIDLRSVRSPVNGFGGGPAGDPGDAERATVTRLLGPVPVSVDELIRQSGLAPAVVQTVLLELELAGRLERHAGGRASLG
;
A
#
# COMPACT_ATOMS: atom_id res chain seq x y z
N MET A 1 -44.86 -32.87 -37.70
CA MET A 1 -44.57 -31.43 -37.69
C MET A 1 -43.45 -31.19 -36.68
N SER A 2 -42.24 -31.12 -37.20
CA SER A 2 -41.00 -31.02 -36.38
C SER A 2 -40.53 -29.57 -36.40
N THR A 3 -40.53 -28.88 -35.27
CA THR A 3 -39.98 -27.53 -35.12
C THR A 3 -38.55 -27.62 -34.65
N GLY A 4 -37.62 -27.41 -35.57
CA GLY A 4 -36.19 -27.32 -35.29
C GLY A 4 -35.85 -26.02 -34.55
N CYS A 5 -35.27 -26.16 -33.39
CA CYS A 5 -34.72 -25.05 -32.61
C CYS A 5 -33.33 -24.67 -33.13
N CYS A 6 -33.24 -23.55 -33.85
CA CYS A 6 -31.98 -22.99 -34.31
C CYS A 6 -31.20 -22.42 -33.08
N ARG A 7 -30.13 -23.09 -32.71
CA ARG A 7 -29.09 -22.52 -31.82
C ARG A 7 -28.36 -21.42 -32.61
N ALA A 8 -28.41 -20.19 -32.07
CA ALA A 8 -27.57 -19.10 -32.54
C ALA A 8 -26.09 -19.40 -32.25
N PRO A 9 -25.17 -19.09 -33.17
CA PRO A 9 -23.73 -19.26 -32.90
C PRO A 9 -23.26 -18.23 -31.89
N SER A 10 -22.50 -18.69 -30.90
CA SER A 10 -21.74 -17.87 -29.95
C SER A 10 -20.88 -16.88 -30.76
N ARG A 11 -21.08 -15.61 -30.49
CA ARG A 11 -20.20 -14.53 -31.01
C ARG A 11 -18.78 -14.78 -30.58
N GLY A 12 -17.92 -15.18 -31.50
CA GLY A 12 -16.47 -15.17 -31.35
C GLY A 12 -16.02 -13.75 -31.08
N SER A 13 -15.26 -13.55 -30.00
CA SER A 13 -14.58 -12.31 -29.69
C SER A 13 -13.69 -11.92 -30.87
N ALA A 14 -13.84 -10.69 -31.34
CA ALA A 14 -12.94 -10.11 -32.33
C ALA A 14 -11.52 -10.06 -31.77
N PRO A 15 -10.46 -10.36 -32.51
CA PRO A 15 -9.08 -10.19 -32.10
C PRO A 15 -8.76 -8.68 -32.05
N GLY A 16 -8.43 -8.14 -30.87
CA GLY A 16 -7.82 -6.82 -30.81
C GLY A 16 -8.24 -5.84 -29.73
N VAL A 17 -9.19 -6.17 -28.82
CA VAL A 17 -9.45 -5.31 -27.67
C VAL A 17 -8.83 -6.00 -26.44
N SER A 18 -7.63 -5.53 -26.04
CA SER A 18 -7.04 -5.93 -24.76
C SER A 18 -7.97 -5.49 -23.63
N ASP A 19 -8.13 -6.33 -22.62
CA ASP A 19 -8.85 -5.96 -21.40
C ASP A 19 -7.98 -4.96 -20.60
N PRO A 20 -8.41 -3.71 -20.39
CA PRO A 20 -7.61 -2.71 -19.66
C PRO A 20 -7.18 -3.18 -18.27
N ARG A 21 -7.98 -4.02 -17.62
CA ARG A 21 -7.64 -4.60 -16.31
C ARG A 21 -6.56 -5.67 -16.41
N ALA A 22 -6.59 -6.48 -17.47
CA ALA A 22 -5.56 -7.47 -17.72
C ALA A 22 -4.23 -6.80 -18.05
N ASP A 23 -4.22 -5.76 -18.87
CA ASP A 23 -3.02 -4.97 -19.18
C ASP A 23 -2.46 -4.27 -17.93
N ALA A 24 -3.34 -3.69 -17.08
CA ALA A 24 -2.93 -3.09 -15.83
C ALA A 24 -2.26 -4.12 -14.90
N LEU A 25 -2.87 -5.30 -14.75
CA LEU A 25 -2.29 -6.34 -13.89
C LEU A 25 -0.99 -6.90 -14.50
N GLN A 26 -0.92 -7.05 -15.82
CA GLN A 26 0.30 -7.45 -16.51
C GLN A 26 1.44 -6.46 -16.23
N LEU A 27 1.18 -5.16 -16.37
CA LEU A 27 2.16 -4.11 -16.08
C LEU A 27 2.63 -4.18 -14.62
N ILE A 28 1.70 -4.28 -13.66
CA ILE A 28 1.96 -4.36 -12.22
C ILE A 28 2.80 -5.60 -11.84
N ARG A 29 2.59 -6.73 -12.51
CA ARG A 29 3.30 -7.99 -12.25
C ARG A 29 4.61 -8.12 -13.04
N SER A 30 4.92 -7.14 -13.89
CA SER A 30 6.18 -7.11 -14.65
C SER A 30 7.35 -6.71 -13.76
N ALA A 31 8.54 -7.20 -14.10
CA ALA A 31 9.75 -6.90 -13.34
C ALA A 31 10.05 -5.39 -13.31
N ASN A 32 10.57 -4.90 -12.20
CA ASN A 32 10.97 -3.50 -11.99
C ASN A 32 9.82 -2.47 -12.12
N VAL A 33 8.57 -2.92 -12.04
CA VAL A 33 7.40 -2.03 -12.02
C VAL A 33 6.81 -2.00 -10.61
N GLY A 34 7.27 -1.03 -9.80
CA GLY A 34 6.72 -0.73 -8.49
C GLY A 34 5.55 0.26 -8.55
N PRO A 35 4.92 0.59 -7.42
CA PRO A 35 3.79 1.52 -7.38
C PRO A 35 4.09 2.90 -7.98
N ILE A 36 5.25 3.46 -7.66
CA ILE A 36 5.68 4.77 -8.18
C ILE A 36 5.89 4.70 -9.69
N THR A 37 6.61 3.67 -10.16
CA THR A 37 6.87 3.41 -11.57
C THR A 37 5.57 3.24 -12.35
N TYR A 38 4.63 2.46 -11.82
CA TYR A 38 3.31 2.30 -12.43
C TYR A 38 2.60 3.65 -12.59
N ARG A 39 2.53 4.47 -11.54
CA ARG A 39 1.91 5.81 -11.61
C ARG A 39 2.55 6.70 -12.67
N GLN A 40 3.89 6.74 -12.71
CA GLN A 40 4.63 7.54 -13.69
C GLN A 40 4.36 7.07 -15.11
N LEU A 41 4.30 5.75 -15.33
CA LEU A 41 3.98 5.16 -16.63
C LEU A 41 2.56 5.52 -17.07
N ILE A 42 1.56 5.39 -16.18
CA ILE A 42 0.18 5.76 -16.52
C ILE A 42 0.03 7.26 -16.74
N ALA A 43 0.66 8.10 -15.91
CA ALA A 43 0.64 9.54 -16.11
C ALA A 43 1.25 9.97 -17.45
N ARG A 44 2.27 9.25 -17.95
CA ARG A 44 2.96 9.57 -19.19
C ARG A 44 2.29 9.00 -20.44
N PHE A 45 1.80 7.76 -20.38
CA PHE A 45 1.29 7.04 -21.55
C PHE A 45 -0.24 6.90 -21.57
N GLY A 46 -0.91 7.28 -20.50
CA GLY A 46 -2.37 7.31 -20.36
C GLY A 46 -3.00 5.93 -20.13
N THR A 47 -2.48 4.86 -20.74
CA THR A 47 -3.04 3.50 -20.62
C THR A 47 -1.96 2.46 -20.30
N PRO A 48 -2.34 1.37 -19.60
CA PRO A 48 -1.41 0.26 -19.33
C PRO A 48 -0.83 -0.38 -20.59
N ALA A 49 -1.65 -0.55 -21.64
CA ALA A 49 -1.21 -1.11 -22.93
C ALA A 49 -0.09 -0.25 -23.55
N ALA A 50 -0.30 1.07 -23.68
CA ALA A 50 0.70 1.99 -24.22
C ALA A 50 1.97 2.03 -23.34
N ALA A 51 1.82 1.92 -22.01
CA ALA A 51 2.94 1.83 -21.10
C ALA A 51 3.77 0.55 -21.34
N ILE A 52 3.13 -0.61 -21.52
CA ILE A 52 3.79 -1.89 -21.82
C ILE A 52 4.61 -1.79 -23.12
N GLU A 53 4.02 -1.21 -24.17
CA GLU A 53 4.71 -1.01 -25.46
C GLU A 53 5.95 -0.11 -25.33
N ALA A 54 5.92 0.87 -24.42
CA ALA A 54 7.03 1.81 -24.23
C ALA A 54 8.17 1.25 -23.35
N LEU A 55 7.94 0.19 -22.55
CA LEU A 55 8.94 -0.35 -21.61
C LEU A 55 10.30 -0.67 -22.26
N PRO A 56 10.39 -1.34 -23.45
CA PRO A 56 11.68 -1.66 -24.05
C PRO A 56 12.51 -0.41 -24.37
N MET A 57 11.88 0.62 -24.90
CA MET A 57 12.53 1.89 -25.25
C MET A 57 13.04 2.62 -24.00
N LEU A 58 12.21 2.69 -22.95
CA LEU A 58 12.58 3.36 -21.69
C LEU A 58 13.75 2.65 -21.01
N ALA A 59 13.72 1.32 -20.93
CA ALA A 59 14.81 0.54 -20.35
C ALA A 59 16.13 0.68 -21.15
N ALA A 60 16.06 0.73 -22.48
CA ALA A 60 17.24 0.97 -23.33
C ALA A 60 17.86 2.34 -23.05
N ARG A 61 17.03 3.39 -22.87
CA ARG A 61 17.50 4.74 -22.48
C ARG A 61 18.16 4.77 -21.11
N GLY A 62 17.67 3.96 -20.17
CA GLY A 62 18.28 3.74 -18.85
C GLY A 62 19.58 2.92 -18.90
N GLY A 63 20.00 2.47 -20.08
CA GLY A 63 21.20 1.66 -20.27
C GLY A 63 21.07 0.21 -19.82
N GLY A 64 19.83 -0.31 -19.71
CA GLY A 64 19.51 -1.68 -19.33
C GLY A 64 18.74 -2.45 -20.41
N ARG A 65 18.34 -3.67 -20.05
CA ARG A 65 17.44 -4.50 -20.86
C ARG A 65 16.00 -4.22 -20.51
N ALA A 66 15.08 -4.44 -21.45
CA ALA A 66 13.66 -4.38 -21.17
C ALA A 66 13.31 -5.28 -19.99
N PRO A 67 12.48 -4.78 -19.03
CA PRO A 67 12.02 -5.61 -17.94
C PRO A 67 11.24 -6.81 -18.48
N LEU A 68 11.35 -7.94 -17.78
CA LEU A 68 10.58 -9.13 -18.11
C LEU A 68 9.09 -8.84 -17.85
N LEU A 69 8.31 -8.85 -18.93
CA LEU A 69 6.86 -8.72 -18.84
C LEU A 69 6.25 -9.97 -18.20
N ALA A 70 5.23 -9.77 -17.36
CA ALA A 70 4.44 -10.86 -16.85
C ALA A 70 3.71 -11.61 -17.99
N ASP A 71 3.72 -12.94 -17.94
CA ASP A 71 3.01 -13.76 -18.92
C ASP A 71 1.48 -13.51 -18.83
N PRO A 72 0.80 -13.14 -19.93
CA PRO A 72 -0.65 -12.95 -19.93
C PRO A 72 -1.43 -14.16 -19.44
N ARG A 73 -0.90 -15.37 -19.62
CA ARG A 73 -1.52 -16.60 -19.10
C ARG A 73 -1.49 -16.67 -17.59
N LEU A 74 -0.41 -16.19 -16.94
CA LEU A 74 -0.32 -16.09 -15.48
C LEU A 74 -1.26 -15.02 -14.95
N VAL A 75 -1.40 -13.89 -15.64
CA VAL A 75 -2.36 -12.83 -15.33
C VAL A 75 -3.80 -13.38 -15.37
N ALA A 76 -4.19 -14.05 -16.45
CA ALA A 76 -5.50 -14.67 -16.57
C ALA A 76 -5.77 -15.73 -15.48
N ARG A 77 -4.75 -16.52 -15.13
CA ARG A 77 -4.81 -17.50 -14.04
C ARG A 77 -4.97 -16.83 -12.68
N GLU A 78 -4.31 -15.68 -12.44
CA GLU A 78 -4.46 -14.90 -11.23
C GLU A 78 -5.91 -14.42 -11.05
N PHE A 79 -6.52 -13.82 -12.09
CA PHE A 79 -7.93 -13.41 -12.07
C PHE A 79 -8.85 -14.58 -11.70
N ALA A 80 -8.71 -15.70 -12.41
CA ALA A 80 -9.54 -16.88 -12.17
C ALA A 80 -9.34 -17.47 -10.75
N THR A 81 -8.11 -17.40 -10.22
CA THR A 81 -7.80 -17.88 -8.85
C THR A 81 -8.41 -16.97 -7.79
N VAL A 82 -8.28 -15.66 -7.97
CA VAL A 82 -8.85 -14.66 -7.05
C VAL A 82 -10.38 -14.81 -6.99
N GLU A 83 -11.04 -14.97 -8.12
CA GLU A 83 -12.50 -15.19 -8.19
C GLU A 83 -12.90 -16.48 -7.46
N LYS A 84 -12.19 -17.60 -7.67
CA LYS A 84 -12.44 -18.87 -6.96
C LYS A 84 -12.29 -18.77 -5.45
N LEU A 85 -11.45 -17.86 -4.95
CA LEU A 85 -11.25 -17.59 -3.53
C LEU A 85 -12.32 -16.66 -2.94
N GLY A 86 -13.35 -16.28 -3.72
CA GLY A 86 -14.37 -15.33 -3.30
C GLY A 86 -13.81 -13.91 -3.07
N ALA A 87 -12.70 -13.61 -3.71
CA ALA A 87 -12.02 -12.32 -3.67
C ALA A 87 -12.14 -11.59 -5.02
N ARG A 88 -11.74 -10.33 -5.06
CA ARG A 88 -11.68 -9.57 -6.31
C ARG A 88 -10.46 -8.64 -6.34
N HIS A 89 -10.03 -8.29 -7.53
CA HIS A 89 -9.07 -7.21 -7.72
C HIS A 89 -9.75 -5.85 -7.57
N LEU A 90 -9.01 -4.92 -6.97
CA LEU A 90 -9.37 -3.52 -6.81
C LEU A 90 -8.20 -2.69 -7.34
N PHE A 91 -8.41 -1.93 -8.40
CA PHE A 91 -7.36 -1.15 -9.06
C PHE A 91 -7.40 0.31 -8.61
N LEU A 92 -6.24 0.94 -8.57
CA LEU A 92 -6.12 2.37 -8.35
C LEU A 92 -6.86 3.11 -9.48
N GLY A 93 -7.83 3.94 -9.09
CA GLY A 93 -8.75 4.62 -10.01
C GLY A 93 -10.14 3.98 -10.10
N ASP A 94 -10.35 2.78 -9.54
CA ASP A 94 -11.71 2.24 -9.34
C ASP A 94 -12.46 3.15 -8.36
N SER A 95 -13.77 3.35 -8.58
CA SER A 95 -14.61 4.25 -7.78
C SER A 95 -14.74 3.87 -6.31
N ASP A 96 -14.48 2.60 -5.97
CA ASP A 96 -14.52 2.06 -4.63
C ASP A 96 -13.11 1.81 -4.04
N TYR A 97 -12.07 2.28 -4.72
CA TYR A 97 -10.71 2.28 -4.16
C TYR A 97 -10.64 3.26 -2.97
N PRO A 98 -10.06 2.87 -1.81
CA PRO A 98 -10.04 3.73 -0.62
C PRO A 98 -9.31 5.07 -0.89
N GLU A 99 -10.02 6.19 -0.71
CA GLU A 99 -9.53 7.54 -1.02
C GLU A 99 -8.22 7.85 -0.27
N LEU A 100 -8.19 7.62 1.04
CA LEU A 100 -7.00 7.86 1.86
C LEU A 100 -5.77 7.09 1.37
N LEU A 101 -5.96 5.86 0.88
CA LEU A 101 -4.87 5.07 0.34
C LEU A 101 -4.44 5.58 -1.04
N ALA A 102 -5.37 6.06 -1.86
CA ALA A 102 -5.09 6.61 -3.19
C ALA A 102 -4.24 7.88 -3.15
N GLU A 103 -4.31 8.65 -2.05
CA GLU A 103 -3.50 9.86 -1.82
C GLU A 103 -1.99 9.57 -1.70
N LEU A 104 -1.62 8.35 -1.32
CA LEU A 104 -0.20 8.00 -1.18
C LEU A 104 0.49 7.94 -2.54
N ASP A 105 1.69 8.50 -2.65
CA ASP A 105 2.55 8.31 -3.84
C ASP A 105 2.88 6.85 -4.11
N THR A 106 2.91 6.06 -3.03
CA THR A 106 3.17 4.62 -3.04
C THR A 106 1.89 3.78 -2.98
N ALA A 107 0.72 4.35 -3.30
CA ALA A 107 -0.55 3.60 -3.32
C ALA A 107 -0.41 2.33 -4.18
N PRO A 108 -0.88 1.17 -3.69
CA PRO A 108 -0.86 -0.07 -4.48
C PRO A 108 -1.65 0.09 -5.77
N PRO A 109 -1.07 -0.14 -6.96
CA PRO A 109 -1.82 -0.06 -8.22
C PRO A 109 -2.93 -1.10 -8.32
N ALA A 110 -2.78 -2.24 -7.66
CA ALA A 110 -3.82 -3.25 -7.50
C ALA A 110 -3.77 -3.86 -6.09
N LEU A 111 -4.94 -4.12 -5.57
CA LEU A 111 -5.18 -4.88 -4.35
C LEU A 111 -6.05 -6.09 -4.67
N ILE A 112 -5.94 -7.13 -3.87
CA ILE A 112 -6.87 -8.26 -3.84
C ILE A 112 -7.63 -8.15 -2.53
N VAL A 113 -8.96 -8.11 -2.61
CA VAL A 113 -9.83 -7.90 -1.46
C VAL A 113 -10.86 -9.00 -1.33
N ARG A 114 -11.14 -9.44 -0.08
CA ARG A 114 -12.21 -10.38 0.25
C ARG A 114 -12.98 -9.87 1.44
N GLY A 115 -14.32 -9.78 1.32
CA GLY A 115 -15.22 -9.30 2.36
C GLY A 115 -15.84 -7.94 2.08
N LYS A 116 -16.08 -7.16 3.13
CA LYS A 116 -16.91 -5.95 3.12
C LYS A 116 -16.06 -4.70 2.85
N LEU A 117 -15.87 -4.32 1.59
CA LEU A 117 -15.07 -3.14 1.21
C LEU A 117 -15.65 -1.83 1.78
N SER A 118 -16.96 -1.75 2.02
CA SER A 118 -17.59 -0.58 2.65
C SER A 118 -17.03 -0.20 4.02
N LEU A 119 -16.29 -1.10 4.67
CA LEU A 119 -15.60 -0.80 5.93
C LEU A 119 -14.50 0.25 5.76
N THR A 120 -13.91 0.38 4.58
CA THR A 120 -12.88 1.41 4.30
C THR A 120 -13.46 2.80 4.05
N GLN A 121 -14.77 2.91 3.90
CA GLN A 121 -15.48 4.20 3.75
C GLN A 121 -15.86 4.85 5.08
N ARG A 122 -15.66 4.13 6.19
CA ARG A 122 -15.87 4.64 7.55
C ARG A 122 -14.61 5.36 8.03
N THR A 123 -14.71 6.02 9.17
CA THR A 123 -13.52 6.44 9.93
C THR A 123 -12.69 5.21 10.25
N CYS A 124 -11.44 5.19 9.80
CA CYS A 124 -10.53 4.08 9.96
C CYS A 124 -9.37 4.46 10.89
N VAL A 125 -9.05 3.58 11.84
CA VAL A 125 -7.90 3.71 12.75
C VAL A 125 -7.05 2.45 12.66
N ALA A 126 -5.76 2.61 12.41
CA ALA A 126 -4.80 1.53 12.46
C ALA A 126 -4.38 1.24 13.91
N MET A 127 -4.31 -0.03 14.28
CA MET A 127 -3.82 -0.47 15.59
C MET A 127 -2.71 -1.49 15.40
N VAL A 128 -1.51 -1.17 15.87
CA VAL A 128 -0.31 -1.98 15.71
C VAL A 128 0.48 -2.09 17.01
N GLY A 129 1.38 -3.06 17.12
CA GLY A 129 2.21 -3.18 18.30
C GLY A 129 3.13 -4.40 18.30
N ALA A 130 3.57 -4.78 19.50
CA ALA A 130 4.48 -5.89 19.69
C ALA A 130 3.85 -7.24 19.32
N ARG A 131 4.62 -8.08 18.63
CA ARG A 131 4.24 -9.48 18.34
C ARG A 131 4.29 -10.36 19.59
N ASN A 132 5.19 -10.03 20.52
CA ASN A 132 5.32 -10.66 21.83
C ASN A 132 4.86 -9.67 22.92
N ALA A 133 3.58 -9.26 22.80
CA ALA A 133 2.98 -8.28 23.68
C ALA A 133 2.64 -8.89 25.05
N SER A 134 2.62 -8.02 26.08
CA SER A 134 2.16 -8.40 27.40
C SER A 134 0.67 -8.73 27.39
N ALA A 135 0.24 -9.60 28.31
CA ALA A 135 -1.18 -9.91 28.49
C ALA A 135 -2.04 -8.66 28.80
N ALA A 136 -1.45 -7.69 29.51
CA ALA A 136 -2.10 -6.42 29.81
C ALA A 136 -2.29 -5.59 28.55
N ALA A 137 -1.26 -5.46 27.69
CA ALA A 137 -1.32 -4.75 26.43
C ALA A 137 -2.32 -5.40 25.46
N CYS A 138 -2.35 -6.74 25.35
CA CYS A 138 -3.34 -7.44 24.54
C CYS A 138 -4.78 -7.20 25.03
N ARG A 139 -5.01 -7.23 26.32
CA ARG A 139 -6.35 -6.90 26.88
C ARG A 139 -6.75 -5.47 26.57
N PHE A 140 -5.81 -4.53 26.75
CA PHE A 140 -6.06 -3.11 26.48
C PHE A 140 -6.31 -2.84 25.00
N ALA A 141 -5.50 -3.41 24.11
CA ALA A 141 -5.72 -3.33 22.66
C ALA A 141 -7.10 -3.86 22.26
N ARG A 142 -7.52 -5.01 22.83
CA ARG A 142 -8.84 -5.57 22.59
C ARG A 142 -9.97 -4.66 23.08
N GLN A 143 -9.83 -4.04 24.26
CA GLN A 143 -10.81 -3.09 24.80
C GLN A 143 -10.91 -1.83 23.93
N LEU A 144 -9.76 -1.24 23.52
CA LEU A 144 -9.75 -0.10 22.61
C LEU A 144 -10.44 -0.43 21.29
N ALA A 145 -10.08 -1.59 20.68
CA ALA A 145 -10.67 -2.01 19.42
C ALA A 145 -12.18 -2.26 19.51
N LEU A 146 -12.66 -2.83 20.63
CA LEU A 146 -14.09 -3.00 20.89
C LEU A 146 -14.80 -1.65 20.99
N GLY A 147 -14.29 -0.74 21.82
CA GLY A 147 -14.89 0.59 22.00
C GLY A 147 -14.85 1.44 20.73
N LEU A 148 -13.78 1.37 19.93
CA LEU A 148 -13.74 2.01 18.62
C LEU A 148 -14.84 1.45 17.69
N GLY A 149 -15.04 0.13 17.71
CA GLY A 149 -16.09 -0.51 16.93
C GLY A 149 -17.51 -0.10 17.39
N GLU A 150 -17.73 0.14 18.67
CA GLU A 150 -18.99 0.66 19.23
C GLU A 150 -19.28 2.08 18.74
N GLU A 151 -18.24 2.89 18.52
CA GLU A 151 -18.31 4.24 17.95
C GLU A 151 -18.36 4.24 16.41
N GLY A 152 -18.50 3.06 15.77
CA GLY A 152 -18.59 2.93 14.31
C GLY A 152 -17.27 3.07 13.56
N VAL A 153 -16.15 3.10 14.27
CA VAL A 153 -14.80 3.17 13.68
C VAL A 153 -14.34 1.79 13.24
N THR A 154 -13.78 1.71 12.03
CA THR A 154 -13.16 0.49 11.52
C THR A 154 -11.72 0.38 12.01
N VAL A 155 -11.37 -0.75 12.62
CA VAL A 155 -10.00 -1.02 13.07
C VAL A 155 -9.22 -1.75 11.98
N ILE A 156 -8.07 -1.21 11.62
CA ILE A 156 -7.15 -1.77 10.62
C ILE A 156 -5.92 -2.35 11.32
N SER A 157 -5.54 -3.57 10.99
CA SER A 157 -4.32 -4.17 11.52
C SER A 157 -3.73 -5.22 10.58
N GLY A 158 -2.60 -5.81 10.99
CA GLY A 158 -1.77 -6.64 10.12
C GLY A 158 -1.86 -8.13 10.35
N LEU A 159 -2.81 -8.62 11.15
CA LEU A 159 -2.96 -10.04 11.48
C LEU A 159 -1.69 -10.71 12.05
N ALA A 160 -0.74 -9.93 12.57
CA ALA A 160 0.40 -10.47 13.29
C ALA A 160 -0.01 -10.98 14.68
N ARG A 161 0.90 -11.71 15.36
CA ARG A 161 0.72 -12.10 16.77
C ARG A 161 0.58 -10.86 17.66
N GLY A 162 0.10 -11.06 18.86
CA GLY A 162 0.07 -10.04 19.92
C GLY A 162 -0.99 -8.97 19.69
N ILE A 163 -0.56 -7.72 19.55
CA ILE A 163 -1.47 -6.57 19.47
C ILE A 163 -2.41 -6.65 18.27
N ASP A 164 -1.92 -7.01 17.08
CA ASP A 164 -2.74 -7.12 15.88
C ASP A 164 -3.87 -8.14 16.05
N THR A 165 -3.54 -9.33 16.60
CA THR A 165 -4.54 -10.37 16.91
C THR A 165 -5.58 -9.84 17.90
N ALA A 166 -5.15 -9.16 18.97
CA ALA A 166 -6.03 -8.61 19.99
C ALA A 166 -6.97 -7.53 19.42
N ALA A 167 -6.45 -6.66 18.55
CA ALA A 167 -7.19 -5.63 17.86
C ALA A 167 -8.31 -6.23 16.98
N HIS A 168 -7.96 -7.23 16.14
CA HIS A 168 -8.96 -7.91 15.31
C HIS A 168 -10.04 -8.61 16.14
N LEU A 169 -9.66 -9.33 17.20
CA LEU A 169 -10.63 -10.00 18.08
C LEU A 169 -11.57 -9.02 18.78
N GLY A 170 -11.11 -7.79 19.09
CA GLY A 170 -11.94 -6.75 19.68
C GLY A 170 -12.93 -6.13 18.70
N SER A 171 -12.54 -5.94 17.45
CA SER A 171 -13.30 -5.20 16.44
C SER A 171 -14.07 -6.07 15.44
N LEU A 172 -13.89 -7.40 15.42
CA LEU A 172 -14.41 -8.30 14.39
C LEU A 172 -15.93 -8.17 14.19
N ALA A 173 -16.70 -8.11 15.26
CA ALA A 173 -18.16 -8.02 15.20
C ALA A 173 -18.67 -6.64 14.70
N ARG A 174 -17.84 -5.60 14.71
CA ARG A 174 -18.24 -4.21 14.42
C ARG A 174 -17.63 -3.66 13.14
N GLY A 175 -16.43 -4.11 12.79
CA GLY A 175 -15.72 -3.71 11.58
C GLY A 175 -14.21 -3.77 11.76
N THR A 176 -13.58 -4.67 11.01
CA THR A 176 -12.13 -4.83 11.00
C THR A 176 -11.60 -5.05 9.59
N VAL A 177 -10.42 -4.51 9.32
CA VAL A 177 -9.69 -4.70 8.05
C VAL A 177 -8.34 -5.34 8.36
N GLY A 178 -8.14 -6.54 7.86
CA GLY A 178 -6.87 -7.26 7.94
C GLY A 178 -6.05 -7.04 6.69
N VAL A 179 -4.87 -6.45 6.82
CA VAL A 179 -3.93 -6.31 5.70
C VAL A 179 -2.83 -7.36 5.85
N ILE A 180 -2.57 -8.17 4.83
CA ILE A 180 -1.60 -9.25 4.89
C ILE A 180 -0.42 -9.04 3.94
N ALA A 181 0.71 -9.68 4.26
CA ALA A 181 1.95 -9.58 3.49
C ALA A 181 2.17 -10.77 2.54
N SER A 182 1.20 -11.67 2.47
CA SER A 182 1.18 -12.89 1.64
C SER A 182 0.08 -12.81 0.59
N GLY A 183 -0.05 -13.84 -0.24
CA GLY A 183 -1.25 -14.05 -1.06
C GLY A 183 -2.49 -14.21 -0.18
N ILE A 184 -3.66 -13.85 -0.71
CA ILE A 184 -4.92 -13.80 0.07
C ILE A 184 -5.35 -15.18 0.60
N ASP A 185 -4.84 -16.24 0.02
CA ASP A 185 -5.05 -17.65 0.35
C ASP A 185 -4.04 -18.20 1.39
N ILE A 186 -2.98 -17.45 1.69
CA ILE A 186 -1.92 -17.87 2.60
C ILE A 186 -2.07 -17.18 3.95
N ALA A 187 -2.29 -17.97 5.00
CA ALA A 187 -2.39 -17.44 6.36
C ALA A 187 -1.03 -17.40 7.06
N PHE A 188 -0.68 -16.21 7.56
CA PHE A 188 0.53 -16.01 8.36
C PHE A 188 0.32 -14.98 9.48
N PRO A 189 0.70 -15.29 10.73
CA PRO A 189 1.28 -16.57 11.17
C PRO A 189 0.23 -17.72 11.15
N PRO A 190 0.65 -18.99 11.10
CA PRO A 190 -0.28 -20.13 10.96
C PRO A 190 -1.36 -20.21 12.05
N GLU A 191 -1.03 -19.81 13.27
CA GLU A 191 -1.97 -19.76 14.40
C GLU A 191 -3.13 -18.79 14.19
N ASN A 192 -2.99 -17.77 13.34
CA ASN A 192 -4.04 -16.81 13.00
C ASN A 192 -4.88 -17.23 11.78
N ARG A 193 -4.74 -18.46 11.28
CA ARG A 193 -5.48 -18.95 10.11
C ARG A 193 -7.00 -18.83 10.27
N GLU A 194 -7.53 -19.23 11.41
CA GLU A 194 -8.96 -19.13 11.68
C GLU A 194 -9.40 -17.67 11.75
N LEU A 195 -8.64 -16.83 12.44
CA LEU A 195 -8.91 -15.40 12.55
C LEU A 195 -8.86 -14.72 11.17
N GLN A 196 -7.86 -15.05 10.33
CA GLN A 196 -7.77 -14.51 8.96
C GLN A 196 -9.00 -14.91 8.13
N GLY A 197 -9.45 -16.16 8.23
CA GLY A 197 -10.69 -16.62 7.58
C GLY A 197 -11.89 -15.80 8.01
N ARG A 198 -12.07 -15.63 9.32
CA ARG A 198 -13.16 -14.83 9.89
C ARG A 198 -13.10 -13.36 9.48
N VAL A 199 -11.90 -12.76 9.43
CA VAL A 199 -11.74 -11.38 8.94
C VAL A 199 -12.16 -11.27 7.47
N GLY A 200 -11.85 -12.27 6.64
CA GLY A 200 -12.31 -12.32 5.25
C GLY A 200 -13.82 -12.49 5.08
N ASP A 201 -14.49 -13.15 6.01
CA ASP A 201 -15.93 -13.45 5.94
C ASP A 201 -16.78 -12.36 6.64
N GLU A 202 -16.34 -11.92 7.82
CA GLU A 202 -17.10 -10.99 8.68
C GLU A 202 -16.64 -9.53 8.52
N GLY A 203 -15.38 -9.29 8.12
CA GLY A 203 -14.72 -8.00 7.94
C GLY A 203 -14.27 -7.75 6.50
N LEU A 204 -13.03 -7.32 6.34
CA LEU A 204 -12.34 -7.16 5.05
C LEU A 204 -10.91 -7.67 5.16
N LEU A 205 -10.49 -8.53 4.25
CA LEU A 205 -9.11 -8.97 4.07
C LEU A 205 -8.53 -8.31 2.83
N VAL A 206 -7.31 -7.76 2.95
CA VAL A 206 -6.61 -7.02 1.89
C VAL A 206 -5.22 -7.60 1.68
N ALA A 207 -4.87 -7.90 0.44
CA ALA A 207 -3.54 -8.33 0.02
C ALA A 207 -3.07 -7.54 -1.20
N GLU A 208 -1.78 -7.28 -1.31
CA GLU A 208 -1.15 -6.73 -2.51
C GLU A 208 -0.50 -7.83 -3.37
N GLN A 209 -0.11 -8.93 -2.72
CA GLN A 209 0.58 -10.04 -3.36
C GLN A 209 -0.39 -10.99 -4.07
N PRO A 210 -0.01 -11.58 -5.22
CA PRO A 210 -0.83 -12.56 -5.91
C PRO A 210 -1.07 -13.82 -5.04
N PRO A 211 -2.16 -14.57 -5.30
CA PRO A 211 -2.42 -15.84 -4.62
C PRO A 211 -1.23 -16.80 -4.69
N GLY A 212 -1.03 -17.59 -3.64
CA GLY A 212 0.09 -18.53 -3.51
C GLY A 212 1.41 -17.88 -3.11
N THR A 213 1.45 -16.57 -2.89
CA THR A 213 2.69 -15.89 -2.48
C THR A 213 2.95 -16.10 -0.98
N GLU A 214 4.07 -16.73 -0.66
CA GLU A 214 4.52 -16.90 0.73
C GLU A 214 4.96 -15.57 1.37
N PRO A 215 4.81 -15.42 2.70
CA PRO A 215 5.16 -14.21 3.42
C PRO A 215 6.68 -14.06 3.56
N LEU A 216 7.29 -13.27 2.69
CA LEU A 216 8.72 -12.97 2.74
C LEU A 216 8.99 -11.68 3.54
N ALA A 217 10.17 -11.60 4.18
CA ALA A 217 10.56 -10.47 5.03
C ALA A 217 10.38 -9.10 4.34
N ARG A 218 10.70 -9.01 3.04
CA ARG A 218 10.57 -7.78 2.23
C ARG A 218 9.13 -7.30 2.04
N PHE A 219 8.12 -8.17 2.19
CA PHE A 219 6.72 -7.79 1.99
C PHE A 219 6.08 -7.15 3.22
N PHE A 220 6.65 -7.31 4.43
CA PHE A 220 6.08 -6.70 5.63
C PHE A 220 6.19 -5.17 5.65
N PRO A 221 7.32 -4.54 5.30
CA PRO A 221 7.39 -3.08 5.16
C PRO A 221 6.43 -2.55 4.08
N SER A 222 6.35 -3.22 2.93
CA SER A 222 5.42 -2.84 1.84
C SER A 222 3.96 -2.91 2.31
N ARG A 223 3.58 -3.96 3.05
CA ARG A 223 2.24 -4.10 3.63
C ARG A 223 1.93 -3.02 4.66
N ASN A 224 2.90 -2.62 5.50
CA ASN A 224 2.68 -1.64 6.57
C ASN A 224 2.27 -0.26 6.02
N ARG A 225 2.72 0.13 4.82
CA ARG A 225 2.25 1.37 4.17
C ARG A 225 0.76 1.33 3.83
N ILE A 226 0.21 0.15 3.57
CA ILE A 226 -1.22 -0.03 3.30
C ILE A 226 -2.01 0.13 4.58
N ILE A 227 -1.53 -0.42 5.70
CA ILE A 227 -2.15 -0.23 7.02
C ILE A 227 -2.21 1.26 7.37
N ALA A 228 -1.06 1.94 7.29
CA ALA A 228 -0.95 3.38 7.58
C ALA A 228 -1.81 4.22 6.62
N GLY A 229 -1.78 3.90 5.33
CA GLY A 229 -2.49 4.64 4.29
C GLY A 229 -4.01 4.50 4.31
N LEU A 230 -4.55 3.40 4.82
CA LEU A 230 -5.99 3.19 4.96
C LEU A 230 -6.61 3.91 6.16
N ALA A 231 -5.79 4.43 7.09
CA ALA A 231 -6.24 4.96 8.36
C ALA A 231 -6.00 6.47 8.47
N LEU A 232 -6.87 7.17 9.19
CA LEU A 232 -6.66 8.57 9.58
C LEU A 232 -5.57 8.71 10.63
N GLY A 233 -5.39 7.69 11.49
CA GLY A 233 -4.36 7.67 12.50
C GLY A 233 -3.95 6.24 12.87
N THR A 234 -2.74 6.11 13.42
CA THR A 234 -2.14 4.84 13.83
C THR A 234 -1.85 4.84 15.33
N VAL A 235 -2.48 3.91 16.05
CA VAL A 235 -2.26 3.68 17.50
C VAL A 235 -1.22 2.58 17.67
N VAL A 236 -0.13 2.89 18.40
CA VAL A 236 0.89 1.92 18.81
C VAL A 236 0.65 1.55 20.28
N VAL A 237 0.26 0.29 20.54
CA VAL A 237 -0.13 -0.10 21.92
C VAL A 237 1.07 -0.54 22.76
N GLU A 238 1.99 -1.27 22.21
CA GLU A 238 3.23 -1.70 22.88
C GLU A 238 4.31 -1.89 21.81
N ALA A 239 5.47 -1.27 21.99
CA ALA A 239 6.58 -1.39 21.04
C ALA A 239 7.92 -1.26 21.74
N ALA A 240 8.79 -2.27 21.58
CA ALA A 240 10.19 -2.15 21.92
C ALA A 240 10.94 -1.28 20.88
N PRO A 241 12.09 -0.71 21.22
CA PRO A 241 12.96 -0.06 20.25
C PRO A 241 13.25 -0.98 19.05
N ARG A 242 13.24 -0.44 17.84
CA ARG A 242 13.40 -1.18 16.57
C ARG A 242 12.27 -2.16 16.23
N SER A 243 11.10 -2.05 16.89
CA SER A 243 9.91 -2.84 16.53
C SER A 243 9.41 -2.50 15.11
N GLY A 244 8.92 -3.51 14.39
CA GLY A 244 8.28 -3.30 13.08
C GLY A 244 7.03 -2.39 13.14
N SER A 245 6.36 -2.29 14.28
CA SER A 245 5.23 -1.36 14.50
C SER A 245 5.66 0.11 14.46
N LEU A 246 6.90 0.43 14.85
CA LEU A 246 7.45 1.79 14.73
C LEU A 246 7.67 2.19 13.26
N ILE A 247 7.89 1.21 12.37
CA ILE A 247 7.93 1.46 10.91
C ILE A 247 6.55 1.91 10.44
N THR A 248 5.48 1.27 10.91
CA THR A 248 4.10 1.66 10.55
C THR A 248 3.77 3.05 11.07
N ALA A 249 4.17 3.39 12.30
CA ALA A 249 4.01 4.73 12.88
C ALA A 249 4.73 5.80 12.04
N ARG A 250 5.97 5.53 11.63
CA ARG A 250 6.72 6.43 10.76
C ARG A 250 6.05 6.60 9.40
N LEU A 251 5.59 5.52 8.78
CA LEU A 251 4.88 5.57 7.49
C LEU A 251 3.56 6.35 7.60
N ALA A 252 2.87 6.28 8.74
CA ALA A 252 1.70 7.09 9.04
C ALA A 252 2.05 8.58 9.09
N ALA A 253 3.10 8.95 9.83
CA ALA A 253 3.56 10.34 9.89
C ALA A 253 4.02 10.88 8.52
N GLU A 254 4.77 10.08 7.75
CA GLU A 254 5.20 10.42 6.37
C GLU A 254 3.98 10.62 5.43
N ALA A 255 2.87 9.93 5.70
CA ALA A 255 1.60 10.08 4.97
C ALA A 255 0.71 11.23 5.50
N GLY A 256 1.18 12.01 6.48
CA GLY A 256 0.39 13.07 7.12
C GLY A 256 -0.78 12.54 7.96
N ARG A 257 -0.68 11.32 8.49
CA ARG A 257 -1.67 10.70 9.39
C ARG A 257 -1.26 10.83 10.84
N ASP A 258 -2.23 10.89 11.73
CA ASP A 258 -1.96 11.00 13.16
C ASP A 258 -1.22 9.77 13.71
N VAL A 259 -0.24 10.02 14.55
CA VAL A 259 0.46 8.98 15.29
C VAL A 259 0.09 9.10 16.76
N MET A 260 -0.36 7.99 17.32
CA MET A 260 -0.81 7.87 18.70
C MET A 260 -0.09 6.72 19.38
N ALA A 261 0.18 6.82 20.67
CA ALA A 261 0.89 5.77 21.39
C ALA A 261 0.36 5.59 22.81
N VAL A 262 0.27 4.34 23.23
CA VAL A 262 -0.09 3.99 24.61
C VAL A 262 1.15 4.08 25.50
N PRO A 263 1.14 4.87 26.57
CA PRO A 263 2.28 5.00 27.46
C PRO A 263 2.51 3.73 28.27
N GLY A 264 3.75 3.51 28.69
CA GLY A 264 4.09 2.41 29.58
C GLY A 264 5.22 2.74 30.52
N SER A 265 5.53 1.81 31.42
CA SER A 265 6.61 2.00 32.41
C SER A 265 7.95 2.24 31.71
N PRO A 266 8.73 3.25 32.12
CA PRO A 266 10.08 3.46 31.59
C PRO A 266 11.04 2.28 31.85
N LEU A 267 10.72 1.45 32.84
CA LEU A 267 11.48 0.26 33.19
C LEU A 267 11.14 -0.97 32.31
N ASP A 268 10.04 -0.91 31.55
CA ASP A 268 9.68 -1.98 30.63
C ASP A 268 10.26 -1.71 29.23
N PRO A 269 11.21 -2.53 28.75
CA PRO A 269 11.78 -2.36 27.42
C PRO A 269 10.75 -2.36 26.29
N ARG A 270 9.59 -3.02 26.48
CA ARG A 270 8.50 -3.09 25.50
C ARG A 270 7.71 -1.79 25.37
N ALA A 271 7.79 -0.90 26.38
CA ALA A 271 7.12 0.39 26.36
C ALA A 271 8.01 1.51 25.78
N GLN A 272 9.32 1.29 25.70
CA GLN A 272 10.27 2.35 25.33
C GLN A 272 10.00 2.97 23.95
N GLY A 273 9.56 2.17 22.97
CA GLY A 273 9.21 2.67 21.63
C GLY A 273 7.99 3.58 21.64
N CYS A 274 6.93 3.21 22.39
CA CYS A 274 5.76 4.06 22.57
C CYS A 274 6.08 5.35 23.31
N ASN A 275 6.85 5.27 24.40
CA ASN A 275 7.29 6.43 25.15
C ASN A 275 8.18 7.37 24.31
N LEU A 276 8.99 6.81 23.39
CA LEU A 276 9.76 7.61 22.43
C LEU A 276 8.84 8.34 21.45
N LEU A 277 7.87 7.66 20.87
CA LEU A 277 6.89 8.29 19.97
C LEU A 277 6.16 9.45 20.66
N ILE A 278 5.71 9.27 21.91
CA ILE A 278 5.05 10.34 22.69
C ILE A 278 5.99 11.52 22.88
N ARG A 279 7.27 11.29 23.24
CA ARG A 279 8.27 12.33 23.37
C ARG A 279 8.54 13.07 22.05
N GLU A 280 8.35 12.41 20.92
CA GLU A 280 8.50 12.97 19.57
C GLU A 280 7.23 13.64 19.05
N GLY A 281 6.16 13.71 19.86
CA GLY A 281 4.93 14.43 19.54
C GLY A 281 3.73 13.56 19.21
N ALA A 282 3.84 12.23 19.33
CA ALA A 282 2.67 11.36 19.18
C ALA A 282 1.65 11.60 20.30
N THR A 283 0.36 11.58 19.95
CA THR A 283 -0.72 11.74 20.94
C THR A 283 -0.71 10.58 21.93
N LEU A 284 -0.71 10.90 23.23
CA LEU A 284 -0.82 9.90 24.28
C LEU A 284 -2.23 9.34 24.36
N VAL A 285 -2.37 8.00 24.36
CA VAL A 285 -3.66 7.29 24.40
C VAL A 285 -3.81 6.52 25.70
N GLN A 286 -4.89 6.80 26.42
CA GLN A 286 -5.33 6.08 27.62
C GLN A 286 -6.75 5.53 27.46
N SER A 287 -7.50 6.03 26.47
CA SER A 287 -8.90 5.70 26.24
C SER A 287 -9.28 5.77 24.77
N VAL A 288 -10.48 5.29 24.44
CA VAL A 288 -11.09 5.44 23.11
C VAL A 288 -11.34 6.93 22.81
N ALA A 289 -11.68 7.73 23.81
CA ALA A 289 -11.95 9.15 23.62
C ALA A 289 -10.73 9.91 23.08
N ASP A 290 -9.52 9.59 23.55
CA ASP A 290 -8.28 10.22 23.08
C ASP A 290 -8.03 9.93 21.59
N ILE A 291 -8.35 8.69 21.15
CA ILE A 291 -8.23 8.31 19.74
C ILE A 291 -9.27 9.06 18.90
N LEU A 292 -10.51 9.10 19.33
CA LEU A 292 -11.59 9.78 18.62
C LEU A 292 -11.34 11.28 18.49
N GLU A 293 -10.78 11.91 19.53
CA GLU A 293 -10.42 13.32 19.51
C GLU A 293 -9.33 13.58 18.46
N ALA A 294 -8.30 12.73 18.39
CA ALA A 294 -7.21 12.86 17.43
C ALA A 294 -7.68 12.68 15.98
N VAL A 295 -8.56 11.70 15.70
CA VAL A 295 -9.01 11.40 14.33
C VAL A 295 -10.30 12.11 13.92
N ARG A 296 -10.86 12.99 14.76
CA ARG A 296 -12.01 13.81 14.35
C ARG A 296 -11.62 14.66 13.14
N PRO A 297 -12.44 14.67 12.08
CA PRO A 297 -12.21 15.58 10.98
C PRO A 297 -12.21 17.01 11.55
N ILE A 298 -11.10 17.71 11.46
CA ILE A 298 -11.12 19.16 11.56
C ILE A 298 -12.11 19.60 10.51
N ASP A 299 -13.10 20.40 10.88
CA ASP A 299 -14.14 20.88 9.95
C ASP A 299 -13.46 21.77 8.91
N LEU A 300 -12.89 21.14 7.88
CA LEU A 300 -12.12 21.75 6.79
C LEU A 300 -13.00 22.59 5.84
N ARG A 301 -14.27 22.82 6.17
CA ARG A 301 -15.08 23.82 5.46
C ARG A 301 -14.48 25.22 5.55
N SER A 302 -13.57 25.44 6.50
CA SER A 302 -12.88 26.73 6.69
C SER A 302 -11.49 26.82 6.04
N VAL A 303 -10.88 25.74 5.56
CA VAL A 303 -9.52 25.76 4.98
C VAL A 303 -9.46 24.95 3.68
N ARG A 304 -10.16 25.42 2.65
CA ARG A 304 -9.83 25.06 1.28
C ARG A 304 -8.72 26.00 0.79
N SER A 305 -7.48 25.69 1.12
CA SER A 305 -6.38 26.14 0.29
C SER A 305 -6.48 25.41 -1.06
N PRO A 306 -6.45 26.09 -2.20
CA PRO A 306 -6.38 25.40 -3.48
C PRO A 306 -5.09 24.58 -3.45
N VAL A 307 -5.23 23.26 -3.58
CA VAL A 307 -4.10 22.41 -3.96
C VAL A 307 -3.70 22.92 -5.35
N ASN A 308 -2.67 23.75 -5.40
CA ASN A 308 -1.99 24.04 -6.63
C ASN A 308 -1.37 22.71 -7.07
N GLY A 309 -2.11 21.96 -7.87
CA GLY A 309 -1.53 20.86 -8.61
C GLY A 309 -0.33 21.44 -9.36
N PHE A 310 0.86 20.93 -9.11
CA PHE A 310 2.01 21.13 -9.97
C PHE A 310 1.64 20.55 -11.34
N GLY A 311 0.93 21.32 -12.15
CA GLY A 311 0.68 21.06 -13.55
C GLY A 311 1.93 21.37 -14.36
N GLY A 312 3.01 20.64 -14.10
CA GLY A 312 4.09 20.50 -15.06
C GLY A 312 3.54 19.65 -16.21
N GLY A 313 3.34 20.25 -17.39
CA GLY A 313 3.04 19.50 -18.60
C GLY A 313 4.08 18.39 -18.80
N PRO A 314 3.82 17.41 -19.67
CA PRO A 314 4.75 16.31 -19.92
C PRO A 314 6.12 16.91 -20.26
N ALA A 315 7.11 16.65 -19.42
CA ALA A 315 8.49 17.06 -19.70
C ALA A 315 8.92 16.40 -21.00
N GLY A 316 9.54 17.14 -21.87
CA GLY A 316 10.21 16.58 -23.05
C GLY A 316 11.18 15.46 -22.63
N ASP A 317 11.49 14.55 -23.53
CA ASP A 317 12.46 13.49 -23.26
C ASP A 317 13.81 14.09 -22.82
N PRO A 318 14.40 13.63 -21.69
CA PRO A 318 15.72 14.09 -21.25
C PRO A 318 16.79 13.87 -22.32
N GLY A 319 17.71 14.81 -22.44
CA GLY A 319 18.92 14.64 -23.27
C GLY A 319 19.96 13.74 -22.59
N ASP A 320 20.95 13.26 -23.36
CA ASP A 320 22.02 12.38 -22.81
C ASP A 320 22.88 13.08 -21.76
N ALA A 321 23.08 14.40 -21.88
CA ALA A 321 23.79 15.20 -20.88
C ALA A 321 23.04 15.27 -19.55
N GLU A 322 21.70 15.36 -19.59
CA GLU A 322 20.83 15.38 -18.40
C GLU A 322 20.82 14.02 -17.73
N ARG A 323 20.72 12.93 -18.52
CA ARG A 323 20.85 11.54 -18.02
C ARG A 323 22.17 11.31 -17.31
N ALA A 324 23.29 11.72 -17.93
CA ALA A 324 24.61 11.59 -17.36
C ALA A 324 24.77 12.38 -16.05
N THR A 325 24.16 13.57 -15.98
CA THR A 325 24.21 14.43 -14.79
C THR A 325 23.49 13.77 -13.60
N VAL A 326 22.26 13.29 -13.78
CA VAL A 326 21.52 12.62 -12.72
C VAL A 326 22.20 11.30 -12.30
N THR A 327 22.64 10.50 -13.26
CA THR A 327 23.32 9.21 -12.96
C THR A 327 24.61 9.41 -12.16
N ARG A 328 25.38 10.48 -12.43
CA ARG A 328 26.62 10.79 -11.70
C ARG A 328 26.37 11.19 -10.25
N LEU A 329 25.21 11.77 -9.92
CA LEU A 329 24.82 12.16 -8.56
C LEU A 329 24.29 10.98 -7.74
N LEU A 330 23.98 9.87 -8.37
CA LEU A 330 23.55 8.64 -7.73
C LEU A 330 24.76 7.76 -7.38
N GLY A 331 24.70 7.12 -6.24
CA GLY A 331 25.68 6.14 -5.76
C GLY A 331 24.99 4.99 -5.02
N PRO A 332 25.75 4.09 -4.38
CA PRO A 332 25.18 2.99 -3.58
C PRO A 332 24.53 3.46 -2.29
N VAL A 333 24.80 4.71 -1.86
CA VAL A 333 24.18 5.31 -0.68
C VAL A 333 22.89 6.03 -1.10
N PRO A 334 21.73 5.77 -0.45
CA PRO A 334 20.47 6.41 -0.80
C PRO A 334 20.48 7.93 -0.62
N VAL A 335 20.17 8.67 -1.69
CA VAL A 335 20.08 10.13 -1.74
C VAL A 335 18.61 10.52 -1.93
N SER A 336 18.14 11.63 -1.29
CA SER A 336 16.77 12.10 -1.51
C SER A 336 16.60 12.65 -2.94
N VAL A 337 15.41 12.44 -3.52
CA VAL A 337 15.09 12.94 -4.86
C VAL A 337 15.16 14.47 -4.91
N ASP A 338 14.74 15.15 -3.84
CA ASP A 338 14.84 16.61 -3.74
C ASP A 338 16.29 17.11 -3.80
N GLU A 339 17.20 16.37 -3.17
CA GLU A 339 18.63 16.69 -3.21
C GLU A 339 19.20 16.48 -4.63
N LEU A 340 18.77 15.42 -5.34
CA LEU A 340 19.14 15.20 -6.74
C LEU A 340 18.63 16.34 -7.63
N ILE A 341 17.39 16.81 -7.43
CA ILE A 341 16.83 17.95 -8.15
C ILE A 341 17.68 19.21 -7.87
N ARG A 342 17.97 19.48 -6.60
CA ARG A 342 18.74 20.64 -6.17
C ARG A 342 20.17 20.63 -6.74
N GLN A 343 20.87 19.49 -6.69
CA GLN A 343 22.26 19.38 -7.14
C GLN A 343 22.41 19.33 -8.66
N SER A 344 21.45 18.72 -9.36
CA SER A 344 21.47 18.67 -10.82
C SER A 344 21.13 20.00 -11.48
N GLY A 345 20.34 20.85 -10.80
CA GLY A 345 19.79 22.08 -11.37
C GLY A 345 18.78 21.84 -12.48
N LEU A 346 18.34 20.59 -12.66
CA LEU A 346 17.37 20.20 -13.69
C LEU A 346 15.93 20.34 -13.19
N ALA A 347 14.99 20.47 -14.13
CA ALA A 347 13.57 20.47 -13.78
C ALA A 347 13.17 19.13 -13.09
N PRO A 348 12.31 19.17 -12.05
CA PRO A 348 11.88 17.97 -11.33
C PRO A 348 11.38 16.86 -12.24
N ALA A 349 10.62 17.19 -13.28
CA ALA A 349 10.08 16.23 -14.25
C ALA A 349 11.19 15.51 -15.06
N VAL A 350 12.28 16.20 -15.40
CA VAL A 350 13.44 15.62 -16.06
C VAL A 350 14.14 14.61 -15.15
N VAL A 351 14.39 14.98 -13.88
CA VAL A 351 15.01 14.09 -12.89
C VAL A 351 14.15 12.84 -12.69
N GLN A 352 12.83 13.02 -12.50
CA GLN A 352 11.90 11.89 -12.33
C GLN A 352 11.88 10.95 -13.56
N THR A 353 11.98 11.49 -14.76
CA THR A 353 12.04 10.67 -15.98
C THR A 353 13.34 9.85 -16.03
N VAL A 354 14.48 10.43 -15.68
CA VAL A 354 15.75 9.69 -15.64
C VAL A 354 15.72 8.60 -14.55
N LEU A 355 15.19 8.89 -13.37
CA LEU A 355 15.03 7.89 -12.31
C LEU A 355 14.12 6.74 -12.75
N LEU A 356 13.03 7.03 -13.47
CA LEU A 356 12.13 6.02 -14.04
C LEU A 356 12.88 5.11 -15.04
N GLU A 357 13.65 5.70 -15.96
CA GLU A 357 14.44 4.96 -16.95
C GLU A 357 15.46 4.02 -16.28
N LEU A 358 16.16 4.49 -15.23
CA LEU A 358 17.13 3.70 -14.47
C LEU A 358 16.46 2.57 -13.68
N GLU A 359 15.29 2.82 -13.10
CA GLU A 359 14.52 1.81 -12.35
C GLU A 359 14.03 0.69 -13.28
N LEU A 360 13.49 1.04 -14.44
CA LEU A 360 13.07 0.07 -15.46
C LEU A 360 14.25 -0.73 -16.02
N ALA A 361 15.44 -0.11 -16.08
CA ALA A 361 16.67 -0.77 -16.47
C ALA A 361 17.22 -1.71 -15.37
N GLY A 362 16.61 -1.75 -14.18
CA GLY A 362 17.10 -2.52 -13.04
C GLY A 362 18.38 -1.98 -12.42
N ARG A 363 18.67 -0.69 -12.61
CA ARG A 363 19.87 0.00 -12.13
C ARG A 363 19.63 0.97 -10.98
N LEU A 364 18.37 1.10 -10.53
CA LEU A 364 17.98 1.98 -9.44
C LEU A 364 17.15 1.21 -8.42
N GLU A 365 17.42 1.45 -7.14
CA GLU A 365 16.58 1.03 -6.02
C GLU A 365 15.93 2.24 -5.36
N ARG A 366 14.62 2.17 -5.09
CA ARG A 366 13.90 3.18 -4.31
C ARG A 366 13.80 2.79 -2.85
N HIS A 367 14.01 3.77 -1.99
CA HIS A 367 13.97 3.63 -0.54
C HIS A 367 12.86 4.49 0.06
N ALA A 368 12.41 4.17 1.27
CA ALA A 368 11.44 4.96 2.02
C ALA A 368 11.93 6.41 2.22
N GLY A 369 10.98 7.37 2.27
CA GLY A 369 11.28 8.79 2.39
C GLY A 369 11.78 9.43 1.10
N GLY A 370 11.29 8.96 -0.07
CA GLY A 370 11.60 9.57 -1.37
C GLY A 370 13.08 9.54 -1.73
N ARG A 371 13.81 8.48 -1.34
CA ARG A 371 15.24 8.31 -1.63
C ARG A 371 15.48 7.27 -2.71
N ALA A 372 16.61 7.41 -3.43
CA ALA A 372 17.03 6.50 -4.47
C ALA A 372 18.55 6.23 -4.42
N SER A 373 18.97 5.02 -4.82
CA SER A 373 20.38 4.63 -4.97
C SER A 373 20.57 3.82 -6.25
N LEU A 374 21.81 3.74 -6.75
CA LEU A 374 22.16 2.75 -7.76
C LEU A 374 22.20 1.36 -7.13
N GLY A 375 21.60 0.37 -7.82
CA GLY A 375 21.61 -1.04 -7.46
C GLY A 375 22.74 -1.80 -8.13
#